data_92beed4b64f9245f84b507bd4609fcdd
#
_entry.id   92beed4b64f9245f84b507bd4609fcdd
#
_cell.length_a   1.000
_cell.length_b   1.000
_cell.length_c   1.000
_cell.angle_alpha   90.00
_cell.angle_beta   90.00
_cell.angle_gamma   90.00
#
_symmetry.space_group_name_H-M   'P 1'
#
loop_
_entity.id
_entity.type
_entity.pdbx_description
1 polymer ?
#
loop_
_entity_poly.entity_id
_entity_poly.type
_entity_poly.pdbx_seq_one_letter_code
_entity_poly.pdbx_strand_id
1 'polypeptide(L)'
;MTSSAPDLDLSDSHLPAPTQALHESVAQSLQNYFNKLDGHAPEDLYRLVIEEVERPLLDAVMRYCKGNQTKAAQYLGLNRGTLRKKLKQYDLS
;
A
#
# COMPACT_ATOMS: atom_id res chain seq x y z
N MET A 1 -6.48 -32.09 11.01
CA MET A 1 -6.30 -31.32 10.88
C MET A 1 -6.24 -30.63 10.79
N THR A 2 -6.53 -31.09 10.81
CA THR A 2 -6.43 -30.26 10.62
C THR A 2 -6.52 -29.50 10.50
N SER A 3 -6.93 -29.91 10.74
CA SER A 3 -6.97 -29.09 10.54
C SER A 3 -7.12 -28.37 10.51
N SER A 4 -7.60 -28.70 10.85
CA SER A 4 -7.67 -27.82 10.76
C SER A 4 -7.80 -27.00 10.62
N ALA A 5 -8.26 -27.29 10.88
CA ALA A 5 -8.34 -26.33 10.73
C ALA A 5 -8.43 -25.57 10.62
N PRO A 6 -8.73 -25.72 10.67
CA PRO A 6 -8.82 -24.78 10.45
C PRO A 6 -8.89 -24.04 10.24
N ASP A 7 -9.19 -24.17 10.29
CA ASP A 7 -9.03 -23.32 9.88
C ASP A 7 -8.99 -22.49 9.44
N LEU A 8 -9.47 -22.62 9.51
CA LEU A 8 -9.39 -21.75 9.01
C LEU A 8 -9.23 -21.10 8.66
N ASP A 9 -9.43 -21.22 8.66
CA ASP A 9 -9.16 -20.50 8.14
C ASP A 9 -9.07 -20.00 7.58
N LEU A 10 -9.64 -20.20 7.65
CA LEU A 10 -9.49 -19.62 7.03
C LEU A 10 -9.23 -19.21 6.45
N SER A 11 -9.39 -19.29 6.51
CA SER A 11 -8.94 -18.88 5.81
C SER A 11 -8.45 -18.77 5.09
N ASP A 12 -8.69 -19.18 5.17
CA ASP A 12 -8.10 -19.11 4.44
C ASP A 12 -7.32 -19.05 3.89
N SER A 13 -7.31 -19.50 4.08
CA SER A 13 -6.15 -19.33 3.93
C SER A 13 -4.94 -19.83 3.22
N HIS A 14 -4.86 -20.29 2.13
CA HIS A 14 -3.80 -20.71 1.26
C HIS A 14 -3.08 -19.56 0.59
N LEU A 15 -3.74 -18.44 0.59
CA LEU A 15 -3.18 -17.21 0.01
C LEU A 15 -2.37 -16.49 1.08
N PRO A 16 -1.26 -15.83 0.71
CA PRO A 16 -0.54 -15.03 1.68
C PRO A 16 -1.43 -13.90 2.21
N ALA A 17 -1.15 -13.45 3.42
CA ALA A 17 -1.85 -12.31 3.97
C ALA A 17 -1.71 -11.13 3.01
N PRO A 18 -2.74 -10.25 2.91
CA PRO A 18 -2.63 -9.08 2.02
C PRO A 18 -1.39 -8.24 2.25
N THR A 19 -0.98 -8.07 3.51
CA THR A 19 0.23 -7.31 3.83
C THR A 19 1.48 -8.02 3.35
N GLN A 20 1.50 -9.35 3.38
CA GLN A 20 2.65 -10.11 2.90
C GLN A 20 2.77 -10.03 1.38
N ALA A 21 1.64 -10.12 0.67
CA ALA A 21 1.64 -9.98 -0.78
C ALA A 21 2.15 -8.60 -1.20
N LEU A 22 1.75 -7.57 -0.48
CA LEU A 22 2.22 -6.21 -0.73
C LEU A 22 3.72 -6.09 -0.46
N HIS A 23 4.18 -6.68 0.63
CA HIS A 23 5.58 -6.70 0.99
C HIS A 23 6.42 -7.30 -0.15
N GLU A 24 5.99 -8.42 -0.68
CA GLU A 24 6.70 -9.11 -1.74
C GLU A 24 6.71 -8.29 -3.03
N SER A 25 5.58 -7.65 -3.36
CA SER A 25 5.48 -6.78 -4.53
C SER A 25 6.46 -5.61 -4.45
N VAL A 26 6.52 -4.97 -3.28
CA VAL A 26 7.43 -3.85 -3.09
C VAL A 26 8.87 -4.30 -3.21
N ALA A 27 9.22 -5.43 -2.58
CA ALA A 27 10.58 -5.96 -2.64
C ALA A 27 10.99 -6.26 -4.08
N GLN A 28 10.09 -6.88 -4.84
CA GLN A 28 10.36 -7.23 -6.24
C GLN A 28 10.52 -5.96 -7.08
N SER A 29 9.65 -4.98 -6.87
CA SER A 29 9.73 -3.72 -7.62
C SER A 29 11.03 -2.98 -7.34
N LEU A 30 11.48 -2.99 -6.10
CA LEU A 30 12.73 -2.36 -5.73
C LEU A 30 13.92 -3.06 -6.36
N GLN A 31 13.90 -4.40 -6.40
CA GLN A 31 14.95 -5.15 -7.04
C GLN A 31 15.06 -4.79 -8.52
N ASN A 32 13.92 -4.70 -9.20
CA ASN A 32 13.87 -4.30 -10.60
C ASN A 32 14.40 -2.89 -10.79
N TYR A 33 14.04 -1.99 -9.89
CA TYR A 33 14.50 -0.60 -9.94
C TYR A 33 16.03 -0.53 -9.82
N PHE A 34 16.60 -1.25 -8.85
CA PHE A 34 18.04 -1.24 -8.64
C PHE A 34 18.77 -1.81 -9.85
N ASN A 35 18.20 -2.84 -10.47
CA ASN A 35 18.80 -3.42 -11.68
C ASN A 35 18.87 -2.43 -12.83
N LYS A 36 17.87 -1.54 -12.91
CA LYS A 36 17.81 -0.55 -13.99
C LYS A 36 18.71 0.65 -13.74
N LEU A 37 19.18 0.83 -12.52
CA LEU A 37 20.09 1.94 -12.22
C LEU A 37 21.47 1.74 -12.85
N ASP A 38 21.80 0.51 -13.19
CA ASP A 38 23.04 0.18 -13.89
C ASP A 38 24.28 0.74 -13.16
N GLY A 39 24.30 0.53 -11.85
CA GLY A 39 25.41 0.96 -11.01
C GLY A 39 25.34 2.39 -10.52
N HIS A 40 24.38 3.15 -10.99
CA HIS A 40 24.18 4.52 -10.49
C HIS A 40 23.56 4.48 -9.10
N ALA A 41 23.96 5.41 -8.24
CA ALA A 41 23.41 5.49 -6.90
C ALA A 41 22.00 6.08 -6.96
N PRO A 42 21.05 5.52 -6.22
CA PRO A 42 19.72 6.14 -6.13
C PRO A 42 19.78 7.43 -5.33
N GLU A 43 18.86 8.35 -5.62
CA GLU A 43 18.73 9.61 -4.90
C GLU A 43 17.30 9.72 -4.38
N ASP A 44 17.17 10.22 -3.14
CA ASP A 44 15.86 10.42 -2.52
C ASP A 44 14.99 9.17 -2.58
N LEU A 45 15.61 8.02 -2.43
CA LEU A 45 14.92 6.74 -2.61
C LEU A 45 13.74 6.58 -1.67
N TYR A 46 13.90 6.97 -0.41
CA TYR A 46 12.82 6.84 0.56
C TYR A 46 11.58 7.60 0.09
N ARG A 47 11.75 8.87 -0.30
CA ARG A 47 10.63 9.69 -0.75
C ARG A 47 10.00 9.11 -2.01
N LEU A 48 10.84 8.67 -2.94
CA LEU A 48 10.34 8.09 -4.19
C LEU A 48 9.45 6.88 -3.92
N VAL A 49 9.92 5.96 -3.07
CA VAL A 49 9.16 4.75 -2.77
C VAL A 49 7.87 5.09 -2.03
N ILE A 50 7.94 5.97 -1.04
CA ILE A 50 6.75 6.33 -0.27
C ILE A 50 5.70 6.97 -1.17
N GLU A 51 6.10 7.85 -2.08
CA GLU A 51 5.16 8.50 -3.00
C GLU A 51 4.52 7.49 -3.96
N GLU A 52 5.32 6.55 -4.45
CA GLU A 52 4.80 5.53 -5.37
C GLU A 52 3.85 4.55 -4.69
N VAL A 53 4.01 4.34 -3.39
CA VAL A 53 3.10 3.48 -2.62
C VAL A 53 1.89 4.27 -2.12
N GLU A 54 2.10 5.51 -1.70
CA GLU A 54 1.00 6.33 -1.15
C GLU A 54 -0.07 6.63 -2.19
N ARG A 55 0.33 6.94 -3.41
CA ARG A 55 -0.64 7.28 -4.45
C ARG A 55 -1.67 6.18 -4.67
N PRO A 56 -1.27 4.94 -5.00
CA PRO A 56 -2.27 3.87 -5.18
C PRO A 56 -3.01 3.52 -3.90
N LEU A 57 -2.35 3.65 -2.74
CA LEU A 57 -3.02 3.39 -1.47
C LEU A 57 -4.18 4.36 -1.26
N LEU A 58 -3.91 5.65 -1.42
CA LEU A 58 -4.94 6.68 -1.21
C LEU A 58 -6.06 6.55 -2.24
N ASP A 59 -5.68 6.30 -3.50
CA ASP A 59 -6.67 6.14 -4.57
C ASP A 59 -7.59 4.95 -4.27
N ALA A 60 -7.01 3.82 -3.88
CA ALA A 60 -7.78 2.62 -3.59
C ALA A 60 -8.72 2.82 -2.41
N VAL A 61 -8.24 3.46 -1.34
CA VAL A 61 -9.07 3.70 -0.16
C VAL A 61 -10.20 4.68 -0.46
N MET A 62 -9.91 5.74 -1.23
CA MET A 62 -10.95 6.69 -1.61
C MET A 62 -12.04 6.03 -2.46
N ARG A 63 -11.66 5.15 -3.37
CA ARG A 63 -12.64 4.39 -4.16
C ARG A 63 -13.45 3.47 -3.28
N TYR A 64 -12.79 2.76 -2.38
CA TYR A 64 -13.45 1.84 -1.46
C TYR A 64 -14.46 2.57 -0.58
N CYS A 65 -14.14 3.80 -0.17
CA CYS A 65 -14.99 4.62 0.67
C CYS A 65 -15.94 5.51 -0.13
N LYS A 66 -15.95 5.36 -1.46
CA LYS A 66 -16.84 6.12 -2.36
C LYS A 66 -16.74 7.62 -2.14
N GLY A 67 -15.52 8.08 -1.95
CA GLY A 67 -15.25 9.52 -1.80
C GLY A 67 -15.46 10.06 -0.40
N ASN A 68 -15.83 9.22 0.56
CA ASN A 68 -16.06 9.65 1.94
C ASN A 68 -14.74 9.82 2.67
N GLN A 69 -14.27 11.06 2.78
CA GLN A 69 -12.97 11.35 3.38
C GLN A 69 -12.90 11.01 4.87
N THR A 70 -13.99 11.17 5.58
CA THR A 70 -14.02 10.83 7.00
C THR A 70 -13.78 9.34 7.22
N LYS A 71 -14.47 8.52 6.42
CA LYS A 71 -14.29 7.07 6.47
C LYS A 71 -12.88 6.67 6.04
N ALA A 72 -12.39 7.27 4.96
CA ALA A 72 -11.06 6.97 4.46
C ALA A 72 -10.00 7.28 5.50
N ALA A 73 -10.11 8.43 6.16
CA ALA A 73 -9.16 8.80 7.20
C ALA A 73 -9.18 7.78 8.35
N GLN A 74 -10.36 7.32 8.74
CA GLN A 74 -10.48 6.30 9.78
C GLN A 74 -9.79 4.99 9.38
N TYR A 75 -10.03 4.53 8.16
CA TYR A 75 -9.45 3.27 7.69
C TYR A 75 -7.93 3.38 7.56
N LEU A 76 -7.43 4.54 7.17
CA LEU A 76 -5.99 4.76 7.02
C LEU A 76 -5.29 5.06 8.34
N GLY A 77 -6.05 5.41 9.38
CA GLY A 77 -5.44 5.81 10.64
C GLY A 77 -4.83 7.21 10.60
N LEU A 78 -5.35 8.06 9.72
CA LEU A 78 -4.88 9.44 9.57
C LEU A 78 -5.96 10.40 10.06
N ASN A 79 -5.56 11.60 10.46
CA ASN A 79 -6.57 12.62 10.68
C ASN A 79 -6.99 13.22 9.34
N ARG A 80 -8.17 13.88 9.32
CA ARG A 80 -8.73 14.38 8.07
C ARG A 80 -7.85 15.43 7.39
N GLY A 81 -7.22 16.28 8.18
CA GLY A 81 -6.35 17.32 7.65
C GLY A 81 -5.17 16.72 6.90
N THR A 82 -4.55 15.70 7.48
CA THR A 82 -3.43 15.01 6.85
C THR A 82 -3.88 14.33 5.57
N LEU A 83 -5.03 13.65 5.61
CA LEU A 83 -5.55 13.00 4.41
C LEU A 83 -5.82 14.01 3.30
N ARG A 84 -6.45 15.13 3.62
CA ARG A 84 -6.75 16.14 2.61
C ARG A 84 -5.49 16.70 1.96
N LYS A 85 -4.44 16.93 2.75
CA LYS A 85 -3.16 17.39 2.23
C LYS A 85 -2.57 16.38 1.26
N LYS A 86 -2.61 15.11 1.65
CA LYS A 86 -2.06 14.05 0.80
C LYS A 86 -2.87 13.88 -0.49
N LEU A 87 -4.19 13.97 -0.41
CA LEU A 87 -5.02 13.88 -1.61
C LEU A 87 -4.71 15.02 -2.58
N LYS A 88 -4.46 16.20 -2.06
CA LYS A 88 -4.05 17.34 -2.87
C LYS A 88 -2.68 17.12 -3.50
N GLN A 89 -1.76 16.62 -2.70
CA GLN A 89 -0.40 16.35 -3.15
C GLN A 89 -0.38 15.44 -4.38
N TYR A 90 -1.27 14.44 -4.39
CA TYR A 90 -1.31 13.45 -5.46
C TYR A 90 -2.41 13.73 -6.49
N ASP A 91 -3.07 14.87 -6.37
CA ASP A 91 -4.11 15.29 -7.32
C ASP A 91 -5.27 14.28 -7.34
N LEU A 92 -5.65 13.82 -6.16
CA LEU A 92 -6.71 12.83 -5.99
C LEU A 92 -7.97 13.41 -5.32
N SER A 93 -7.97 14.69 -5.03
CA SER A 93 -9.11 15.32 -4.37
C SER A 93 -10.16 15.82 -5.36
#